data_3617dda365bb7db3898af9e544c3c333
#
_entry.id   3617dda365bb7db3898af9e544c3c333
#
_cell.length_a   1.000
_cell.length_b   1.000
_cell.length_c   1.000
_cell.angle_alpha   90.00
_cell.angle_beta   90.00
_cell.angle_gamma   90.00
#
_symmetry.space_group_name_H-M   'P 1'
#
loop_
_entity.id
_entity.type
_entity.pdbx_description
1 polymer ?
#
loop_
_entity_poly.entity_id
_entity_poly.type
_entity_poly.pdbx_seq_one_letter_code
_entity_poly.pdbx_strand_id
1 'polypeptide(L)' 'MTKYTSKIQYVSWNDQDKGSYKKADTKKIKLENQGYNLISTQSGLFTGLLVYENSNYKKKGN' A
#
# COMPACT_ATOMS: atom_id res chain seq x y z
N MET A 1 -1.87 -5.60 15.59
CA MET A 1 -1.96 -5.30 14.15
C MET A 1 -1.99 -3.78 13.96
N THR A 2 -1.14 -3.27 13.08
CA THR A 2 -1.05 -1.83 12.86
C THR A 2 -2.19 -1.36 11.96
N LYS A 3 -2.87 -0.30 12.38
CA LYS A 3 -3.92 0.32 11.57
C LYS A 3 -3.35 1.56 10.89
N TYR A 4 -3.55 1.66 9.59
CA TYR A 4 -3.05 2.79 8.81
C TYR A 4 -3.96 4.00 9.03
N THR A 5 -3.35 5.17 9.18
CA THR A 5 -4.08 6.40 9.51
C THR A 5 -4.07 7.44 8.40
N SER A 6 -3.33 7.21 7.32
CA SER A 6 -3.30 8.13 6.19
C SER A 6 -4.30 7.69 5.13
N LYS A 7 -4.96 8.67 4.49
CA LYS A 7 -5.87 8.39 3.39
C LYS A 7 -5.15 7.74 2.21
N ILE A 8 -3.91 8.13 1.97
CA ILE A 8 -3.08 7.60 0.90
C ILE A 8 -1.99 6.73 1.50
N GLN A 9 -1.81 5.53 0.95
CA GLN A 9 -0.76 4.61 1.35
C GLN A 9 -0.03 4.12 0.12
N TYR A 10 1.25 3.81 0.29
CA TYR A 10 2.10 3.34 -0.78
C TYR A 10 2.61 1.95 -0.47
N VAL A 11 2.67 1.11 -1.51
CA VAL A 11 3.28 -0.21 -1.43
C VAL A 11 4.38 -0.25 -2.48
N SER A 12 5.61 -0.48 -2.04
CA SER A 12 6.74 -0.53 -2.97
C SER A 12 7.56 -1.79 -2.75
N TRP A 13 8.28 -2.20 -3.79
CA TRP A 13 9.17 -3.35 -3.71
C TRP A 13 10.35 -3.13 -4.63
N ASN A 14 11.41 -3.95 -4.42
CA ASN A 14 12.61 -3.91 -5.23
C ASN A 14 12.88 -5.32 -5.77
N ASP A 15 13.01 -5.45 -7.08
CA ASP A 15 13.24 -6.74 -7.73
C ASP A 15 14.53 -7.42 -7.28
N GLN A 16 15.49 -6.65 -6.79
CA GLN A 16 16.77 -7.19 -6.32
C GLN A 16 16.70 -7.65 -4.86
N ASP A 17 15.61 -7.40 -4.19
CA ASP A 17 15.40 -7.81 -2.80
C ASP A 17 14.19 -8.71 -2.72
N LYS A 18 14.44 -10.02 -2.67
CA LYS A 18 13.34 -10.99 -2.63
C LYS A 18 12.44 -10.82 -1.41
N GLY A 19 13.00 -10.36 -0.31
CA GLY A 19 12.20 -10.11 0.90
C GLY A 19 11.22 -8.97 0.74
N SER A 20 11.49 -8.03 -0.14
CA SER A 20 10.61 -6.87 -0.34
C SER A 20 9.28 -7.27 -0.97
N TYR A 21 9.26 -8.29 -1.83
CA TYR A 21 8.02 -8.80 -2.41
C TYR A 21 7.06 -9.28 -1.33
N LYS A 22 7.59 -10.03 -0.39
CA LYS A 22 6.80 -10.59 0.68
C LYS A 22 6.21 -9.49 1.57
N LYS A 23 7.03 -8.49 1.89
CA LYS A 23 6.57 -7.35 2.68
C LYS A 23 5.52 -6.54 1.93
N ALA A 24 5.72 -6.32 0.65
CA ALA A 24 4.78 -5.59 -0.19
C ALA A 24 3.44 -6.31 -0.26
N ASP A 25 3.47 -7.62 -0.49
CA ASP A 25 2.25 -8.42 -0.56
C ASP A 25 1.47 -8.38 0.76
N THR A 26 2.17 -8.49 1.87
CA THR A 26 1.55 -8.41 3.19
C THR A 26 0.87 -7.06 3.40
N LYS A 27 1.57 -5.98 3.06
CA LYS A 27 1.01 -4.64 3.20
C LYS A 27 -0.19 -4.44 2.29
N LYS A 28 -0.11 -4.94 1.06
CA LYS A 28 -1.20 -4.87 0.09
C LYS A 28 -2.46 -5.50 0.66
N ILE A 29 -2.35 -6.70 1.20
CA ILE A 29 -3.48 -7.41 1.77
C ILE A 29 -4.07 -6.64 2.95
N LYS A 30 -3.21 -6.11 3.82
CA LYS A 30 -3.67 -5.32 4.97
C LYS A 30 -4.42 -4.07 4.53
N LEU A 31 -3.92 -3.37 3.52
CA LEU A 31 -4.57 -2.16 3.01
C LEU A 31 -5.94 -2.50 2.44
N GLU A 32 -6.04 -3.55 1.65
CA GLU A 32 -7.30 -3.97 1.06
C GLU A 32 -8.32 -4.35 2.14
N ASN A 33 -7.86 -5.00 3.20
CA ASN A 33 -8.72 -5.36 4.32
C ASN A 33 -9.20 -4.15 5.12
N GLN A 34 -8.50 -3.04 5.02
CA GLN A 34 -8.87 -1.81 5.72
C GLN A 34 -9.68 -0.85 4.87
N GLY A 35 -10.03 -1.26 3.66
CA GLY A 35 -10.89 -0.45 2.79
C GLY A 35 -10.15 0.42 1.79
N TYR A 36 -8.85 0.22 1.65
CA TYR A 36 -8.07 0.94 0.65
C TYR A 36 -8.27 0.34 -0.73
N ASN A 37 -8.26 1.19 -1.74
CA ASN A 37 -8.40 0.78 -3.14
C ASN A 37 -7.17 1.21 -3.93
N LEU A 38 -6.74 0.36 -4.86
CA LEU A 38 -5.63 0.67 -5.74
C LEU A 38 -6.05 1.72 -6.76
N ILE A 39 -5.35 2.86 -6.78
CA ILE A 39 -5.65 3.95 -7.70
C ILE A 39 -4.56 4.19 -8.72
N SER A 40 -3.36 3.68 -8.49
CA SER A 40 -2.26 3.88 -9.42
C SER A 40 -1.24 2.77 -9.29
N THR A 41 -0.63 2.40 -10.40
CA THR A 41 0.44 1.41 -10.45
C THR A 41 1.59 2.00 -11.27
N GLN A 42 2.79 1.95 -10.72
CA GLN A 42 3.99 2.41 -11.41
C GLN A 42 5.05 1.32 -11.31
N SER A 43 5.82 1.14 -12.38
CA SER A 43 6.90 0.17 -12.36
C SER A 43 8.13 0.74 -13.06
N GLY A 44 9.29 0.49 -12.46
CA GLY A 44 10.58 0.82 -13.06
C GLY A 44 11.32 -0.44 -13.46
N LEU A 45 12.60 -0.31 -13.78
CA LEU A 45 13.40 -1.45 -14.19
C LEU A 45 13.54 -2.50 -13.10
N PHE A 46 13.70 -2.04 -11.86
CA PHE A 46 13.94 -2.95 -10.73
C PHE A 46 13.03 -2.69 -9.55
N THR A 47 12.04 -1.80 -9.71
CA THR A 47 11.16 -1.44 -8.60
C THR A 47 9.72 -1.36 -9.06
N GLY A 48 8.82 -1.46 -8.10
CA GLY A 48 7.40 -1.26 -8.36
C GLY A 48 6.78 -0.43 -7.25
N LEU A 49 5.71 0.28 -7.58
CA LEU A 49 4.98 1.10 -6.62
C LEU A 49 3.50 1.00 -6.88
N LEU A 50 2.75 0.73 -5.84
CA LEU A 50 1.29 0.76 -5.85
C LEU A 50 0.83 1.89 -4.95
N VAL A 51 -0.13 2.67 -5.42
CA VAL A 51 -0.72 3.75 -4.64
C VAL A 51 -2.15 3.37 -4.30
N TYR A 52 -2.46 3.39 -3.00
CA TYR A 52 -3.78 3.05 -2.49
C TYR A 52 -4.42 4.26 -1.85
N GLU A 53 -5.73 4.38 -2.02
CA GLU A 53 -6.52 5.44 -1.40
C GLU A 53 -7.72 4.83 -0.70
N ASN A 54 -8.02 5.35 0.49
CA ASN A 54 -9.22 4.96 1.21
C ASN A 54 -10.27 6.07 1.03
N SER A 55 -11.22 5.84 0.14
CA SER A 55 -12.26 6.81 -0.17
C SER A 55 -13.26 7.00 0.99
N ASN A 56 -13.33 6.02 1.88
CA ASN A 56 -14.19 6.08 3.06
C ASN A 56 -13.43 6.51 4.31
N TYR A 57 -12.21 6.95 4.14
CA TYR A 57 -11.37 7.33 5.25
C TYR A 57 -11.97 8.54 5.99
N LYS A 58 -12.06 8.42 7.30
CA LYS A 58 -12.50 9.52 8.15
C LYS A 58 -11.35 9.90 9.06
N LYS A 59 -10.96 11.17 9.00
CA LYS A 59 -9.90 11.66 9.85
C LYS A 59 -10.34 11.60 11.30
N LYS A 60 -9.49 11.03 12.15
CA LYS A 60 -9.78 10.94 13.57
C LYS A 60 -9.88 12.33 14.18
N GLY A 61 -10.92 12.55 14.99
CA GLY A 61 -11.13 13.82 15.64
C GLY A 61 -12.00 14.81 14.88
N ASN A 62 -12.46 14.41 13.71
CA ASN A 62 -13.40 15.25 12.95
C ASN A 62 -14.81 14.74 13.09
#